data_f1242260bfe61dfa41d6f7dccb456b99
#
_entry.id   f1242260bfe61dfa41d6f7dccb456b99
#
_cell.length_a   1.000
_cell.length_b   1.000
_cell.length_c   1.000
_cell.angle_alpha   90.00
_cell.angle_beta   90.00
_cell.angle_gamma   90.00
#
_symmetry.space_group_name_H-M   'P 1'
#
loop_
_entity.id
_entity.type
_entity.pdbx_description
1 polymer ?
#
loop_
_entity_poly.entity_id
_entity_poly.type
_entity_poly.pdbx_seq_one_letter_code
_entity_poly.pdbx_strand_id
1 'polypeptide(L)'
;VRRAVLLFTLVASLSAASAHAGISVVPLPEILTDPNEGNTFGFLPVVLLVDPNGRLANIIADDIRYNKITGWFPAFRLLGYPTEDQRYLITLRKSQKIDEDFVGEYERDGVLDGAMDVLVNVTYFRDSRLRFFGFGNETPDSGETNYSQYKFATLLRVGYRPIENFELAWQERLETVTVHRGGVTDLPFTGTVYPNTPGLDGATINGQGVTIAYDDRDSKTITNHGSLGAAHVEVVPKALGSSETYVKYGFEFRHFVPLHERFVLAFHSVLDYLTNPDVVPFYDQSSIGGVKSLRGFGEGRFVDANRFFSTVELRTMALRRQLFDVTTELEVAPFVDAGEVFHSKSTVPVDELHFVGGIGFRGLVRPQIVGFVDVGYGSDGPAVFTGLDYPF
;
A
#
# COMPACT_ATOMS: atom_id res chain seq x y z
N VAL A 1 11.10 -19.51 16.81
CA VAL A 1 9.94 -19.00 17.57
C VAL A 1 10.35 -18.33 18.90
N ARG A 2 11.51 -18.64 19.52
CA ARG A 2 11.94 -18.03 20.82
C ARG A 2 12.66 -16.68 20.69
N ARG A 3 12.96 -16.15 19.51
CA ARG A 3 13.69 -14.88 19.33
C ARG A 3 12.83 -13.67 18.92
N ALA A 4 11.57 -13.87 18.56
CA ALA A 4 10.67 -12.79 18.12
C ALA A 4 9.96 -12.06 19.28
N VAL A 5 9.91 -12.63 20.48
CA VAL A 5 9.17 -12.05 21.63
C VAL A 5 9.96 -10.98 22.38
N LEU A 6 11.27 -10.85 22.14
CA LEU A 6 12.15 -9.96 22.92
C LEU A 6 12.25 -8.52 22.41
N LEU A 7 11.65 -8.17 21.25
CA LEU A 7 11.80 -6.84 20.64
C LEU A 7 10.71 -5.82 21.02
N PHE A 8 9.58 -6.26 21.54
CA PHE A 8 8.53 -5.33 21.98
C PHE A 8 8.80 -4.70 23.38
N THR A 9 9.76 -5.18 24.11
CA THR A 9 10.11 -4.68 25.47
C THR A 9 11.20 -3.60 25.49
N LEU A 10 11.83 -3.28 24.37
CA LEU A 10 12.94 -2.30 24.35
C LEU A 10 12.50 -0.86 24.04
N VAL A 11 11.25 -0.63 23.71
CA VAL A 11 10.73 0.74 23.41
C VAL A 11 10.40 1.54 24.68
N ALA A 12 10.39 0.92 25.85
CA ALA A 12 9.91 1.54 27.10
C ALA A 12 10.94 2.38 27.87
N SER A 13 12.17 2.56 27.40
CA SER A 13 13.22 3.19 28.21
C SER A 13 13.95 4.39 27.57
N LEU A 14 13.44 5.02 26.52
CA LEU A 14 14.03 6.24 25.98
C LEU A 14 13.21 7.47 26.38
N SER A 15 13.75 8.12 27.38
CA SER A 15 13.51 9.38 28.05
C SER A 15 12.58 10.41 27.45
N ALA A 16 11.70 10.92 28.32
CA ALA A 16 10.99 12.18 28.22
C ALA A 16 11.84 13.32 27.65
N ALA A 17 11.62 13.69 26.41
CA ALA A 17 11.93 15.03 25.94
C ALA A 17 10.83 15.94 26.46
N SER A 18 11.18 16.87 27.34
CA SER A 18 10.29 17.90 27.87
C SER A 18 9.58 18.59 26.72
N ALA A 19 8.26 18.62 26.79
CA ALA A 19 7.42 19.41 25.87
C ALA A 19 7.76 20.90 26.04
N HIS A 20 8.71 21.38 25.26
CA HIS A 20 8.84 22.80 24.96
C HIS A 20 7.92 23.08 23.77
N ALA A 21 7.16 24.15 23.85
CA ALA A 21 6.14 24.55 22.91
C ALA A 21 6.52 24.20 21.45
N GLY A 22 5.77 23.28 20.85
CA GLY A 22 5.75 23.03 19.42
C GLY A 22 6.55 21.87 18.85
N ILE A 23 7.44 21.18 19.57
CA ILE A 23 8.27 20.10 18.99
C ILE A 23 8.24 18.85 19.88
N SER A 24 7.85 17.70 19.29
CA SER A 24 7.98 16.37 19.92
C SER A 24 8.79 15.45 19.03
N VAL A 25 9.66 14.63 19.63
CA VAL A 25 10.50 13.66 18.88
C VAL A 25 10.20 12.25 19.40
N VAL A 26 9.84 11.37 18.47
CA VAL A 26 9.56 9.95 18.77
C VAL A 26 10.58 9.10 18.01
N PRO A 27 11.57 8.49 18.68
CA PRO A 27 12.51 7.60 18.04
C PRO A 27 11.89 6.21 17.84
N LEU A 28 11.82 5.73 16.60
CA LEU A 28 11.27 4.44 16.26
C LEU A 28 12.35 3.54 15.62
N PRO A 29 12.68 2.38 16.22
CA PRO A 29 13.43 1.37 15.51
C PRO A 29 12.54 0.75 14.42
N GLU A 30 13.12 0.51 13.24
CA GLU A 30 12.43 -0.15 12.14
C GLU A 30 13.01 -1.53 11.88
N ILE A 31 12.12 -2.50 11.87
CA ILE A 31 12.41 -3.85 11.39
C ILE A 31 11.29 -4.17 10.41
N LEU A 32 11.61 -4.11 9.12
CA LEU A 32 10.68 -4.43 8.06
C LEU A 32 11.05 -5.79 7.49
N THR A 33 10.05 -6.58 7.22
CA THR A 33 10.22 -7.91 6.65
C THR A 33 9.20 -8.08 5.53
N ASP A 34 9.65 -8.56 4.39
CA ASP A 34 8.86 -8.87 3.22
C ASP A 34 9.46 -10.10 2.52
N PRO A 35 8.65 -11.06 2.03
CA PRO A 35 9.17 -12.24 1.35
C PRO A 35 10.06 -11.94 0.13
N ASN A 36 9.75 -10.89 -0.63
CA ASN A 36 10.53 -10.51 -1.81
C ASN A 36 11.80 -9.73 -1.47
N GLU A 37 11.75 -8.93 -0.40
CA GLU A 37 12.81 -7.99 -0.04
C GLU A 37 13.73 -8.51 1.06
N GLY A 38 13.28 -9.50 1.82
CA GLY A 38 13.96 -9.98 3.02
C GLY A 38 13.87 -8.98 4.17
N ASN A 39 14.86 -9.02 5.06
CA ASN A 39 14.86 -8.16 6.25
C ASN A 39 15.51 -6.81 5.97
N THR A 40 14.85 -5.75 6.39
CA THR A 40 15.33 -4.38 6.40
C THR A 40 15.37 -3.88 7.83
N PHE A 41 16.50 -3.31 8.23
CA PHE A 41 16.70 -2.74 9.56
C PHE A 41 16.91 -1.24 9.43
N GLY A 42 16.28 -0.47 10.31
CA GLY A 42 16.36 0.97 10.24
C GLY A 42 16.10 1.67 11.56
N PHE A 43 16.22 2.97 11.51
CA PHE A 43 15.88 3.88 12.57
C PHE A 43 15.15 5.07 12.01
N LEU A 44 13.96 5.37 12.55
CA LEU A 44 13.04 6.42 12.13
C LEU A 44 12.77 7.37 13.30
N PRO A 45 13.50 8.47 13.45
CA PRO A 45 13.10 9.56 14.32
C PRO A 45 11.94 10.34 13.66
N VAL A 46 10.80 10.40 14.35
CA VAL A 46 9.65 11.19 13.93
C VAL A 46 9.63 12.48 14.71
N VAL A 47 9.69 13.62 14.05
CA VAL A 47 9.58 14.95 14.64
C VAL A 47 8.22 15.53 14.32
N LEU A 48 7.43 15.82 15.36
CA LEU A 48 6.13 16.46 15.26
C LEU A 48 6.28 17.95 15.55
N LEU A 49 5.85 18.80 14.62
CA LEU A 49 5.85 20.25 14.76
C LEU A 49 4.41 20.75 14.92
N VAL A 50 4.13 21.35 16.06
CA VAL A 50 2.80 21.83 16.46
C VAL A 50 2.77 23.36 16.39
N ASP A 51 1.73 23.92 15.78
CA ASP A 51 1.53 25.36 15.68
C ASP A 51 1.18 26.00 17.05
N PRO A 52 1.19 27.35 17.18
CA PRO A 52 0.85 28.00 18.44
C PRO A 52 -0.57 27.71 18.96
N ASN A 53 -1.46 27.22 18.13
CA ASN A 53 -2.84 26.84 18.50
C ASN A 53 -2.94 25.37 18.97
N GLY A 54 -1.82 24.64 19.00
CA GLY A 54 -1.78 23.22 19.38
C GLY A 54 -2.12 22.25 18.24
N ARG A 55 -2.23 22.74 16.99
CA ARG A 55 -2.51 21.91 15.83
C ARG A 55 -1.20 21.37 15.24
N LEU A 56 -1.20 20.10 14.82
CA LEU A 56 -0.10 19.49 14.10
C LEU A 56 0.08 20.22 12.75
N ALA A 57 1.21 20.88 12.56
CA ALA A 57 1.53 21.62 11.34
C ALA A 57 2.41 20.80 10.38
N ASN A 58 3.42 20.09 10.92
CA ASN A 58 4.30 19.25 10.10
C ASN A 58 4.74 18.01 10.86
N ILE A 59 5.03 16.95 10.09
CA ILE A 59 5.71 15.74 10.53
C ILE A 59 6.96 15.59 9.66
N ILE A 60 8.13 15.51 10.29
CA ILE A 60 9.39 15.13 9.63
C ILE A 60 9.70 13.70 10.08
N ALA A 61 9.80 12.79 9.13
CA ALA A 61 10.00 11.37 9.37
C ALA A 61 11.17 10.86 8.53
N ASP A 62 12.36 11.30 8.90
CA ASP A 62 13.59 10.89 8.24
C ASP A 62 14.01 9.51 8.74
N ASP A 63 14.37 8.64 7.84
CA ASP A 63 14.87 7.32 8.24
C ASP A 63 16.22 7.00 7.58
N ILE A 64 16.93 6.09 8.22
CA ILE A 64 18.09 5.44 7.63
C ILE A 64 17.90 3.93 7.78
N ARG A 65 17.91 3.23 6.65
CA ARG A 65 17.67 1.80 6.56
C ARG A 65 18.83 1.07 5.92
N TYR A 66 18.92 -0.22 6.24
CA TYR A 66 19.83 -1.15 5.58
C TYR A 66 19.08 -2.42 5.17
N ASN A 67 19.27 -2.82 3.91
CA ASN A 67 18.80 -4.07 3.35
C ASN A 67 19.95 -4.75 2.58
N LYS A 68 20.03 -6.07 2.62
CA LYS A 68 21.12 -6.82 1.97
C LYS A 68 21.15 -6.60 0.45
N ILE A 69 19.99 -6.45 -0.19
CA ILE A 69 19.87 -6.27 -1.65
C ILE A 69 20.27 -4.85 -2.05
N THR A 70 19.73 -3.84 -1.40
CA THR A 70 19.85 -2.43 -1.79
C THR A 70 20.98 -1.67 -1.08
N GLY A 71 21.52 -2.22 0.03
CA GLY A 71 22.48 -1.56 0.89
C GLY A 71 21.82 -0.53 1.79
N TRP A 72 22.55 0.53 2.13
CA TRP A 72 22.02 1.65 2.88
C TRP A 72 21.11 2.52 2.02
N PHE A 73 19.95 2.93 2.58
CA PHE A 73 19.05 3.86 1.91
C PHE A 73 18.39 4.82 2.91
N PRO A 74 18.95 6.02 3.04
CA PRO A 74 18.31 7.10 3.77
C PRO A 74 17.06 7.58 3.02
N ALA A 75 16.07 8.03 3.80
CA ALA A 75 14.90 8.71 3.29
C ALA A 75 14.62 9.99 4.09
N PHE A 76 14.22 11.02 3.38
CA PHE A 76 13.62 12.22 3.93
C PHE A 76 12.12 12.19 3.66
N ARG A 77 11.29 12.42 4.68
CA ARG A 77 9.84 12.56 4.55
C ARG A 77 9.34 13.78 5.29
N LEU A 78 8.61 14.61 4.59
CA LEU A 78 7.95 15.76 5.14
C LEU A 78 6.45 15.68 4.81
N LEU A 79 5.62 15.60 5.85
CA LEU A 79 4.17 15.78 5.76
C LEU A 79 3.85 17.15 6.35
N GLY A 80 3.05 17.92 5.63
CA GLY A 80 2.61 19.23 6.11
C GLY A 80 1.10 19.39 6.01
N TYR A 81 0.56 20.12 6.97
CA TYR A 81 -0.86 20.42 7.13
C TYR A 81 -1.04 21.94 7.23
N PRO A 82 -0.93 22.69 6.10
CA PRO A 82 -1.03 24.17 6.11
C PRO A 82 -2.35 24.65 6.70
N THR A 83 -3.43 23.94 6.39
CA THR A 83 -4.78 24.16 6.92
C THR A 83 -5.41 22.81 7.28
N GLU A 84 -6.62 22.78 7.79
CA GLU A 84 -7.34 21.53 8.11
C GLU A 84 -7.76 20.76 6.86
N ASP A 85 -7.91 21.49 5.74
CA ASP A 85 -8.34 20.99 4.44
C ASP A 85 -7.18 20.77 3.46
N GLN A 86 -5.93 20.97 3.88
CA GLN A 86 -4.77 20.84 3.00
C GLN A 86 -3.70 19.93 3.60
N ARG A 87 -3.17 19.06 2.76
CA ARG A 87 -2.07 18.18 3.10
C ARG A 87 -1.06 18.13 1.96
N TYR A 88 0.22 18.08 2.28
CA TYR A 88 1.25 17.71 1.33
C TYR A 88 2.19 16.65 1.91
N LEU A 89 2.73 15.82 1.04
CA LEU A 89 3.76 14.84 1.32
C LEU A 89 4.92 15.03 0.34
N ILE A 90 6.14 15.06 0.88
CA ILE A 90 7.36 14.98 0.08
C ILE A 90 8.17 13.81 0.63
N THR A 91 8.51 12.85 -0.23
CA THR A 91 9.41 11.75 0.10
C THR A 91 10.57 11.76 -0.88
N LEU A 92 11.79 11.73 -0.35
CA LEU A 92 13.02 11.60 -1.12
C LEU A 92 13.81 10.44 -0.53
N ARG A 93 13.97 9.36 -1.31
CA ARG A 93 14.70 8.17 -0.88
C ARG A 93 15.66 7.72 -1.97
N LYS A 94 16.86 7.37 -1.57
CA LYS A 94 17.87 6.84 -2.49
C LYS A 94 18.69 5.76 -1.83
N SER A 95 18.76 4.59 -2.44
CA SER A 95 19.60 3.51 -1.96
C SER A 95 21.06 3.68 -2.43
N GLN A 96 21.96 2.97 -1.76
CA GLN A 96 23.36 2.90 -2.14
C GLN A 96 23.56 2.24 -3.52
N LYS A 97 22.63 1.39 -3.93
CA LYS A 97 22.74 0.65 -5.20
C LYS A 97 21.84 1.25 -6.29
N ILE A 98 20.60 0.78 -6.39
CA ILE A 98 19.74 1.09 -7.55
C ILE A 98 18.47 1.83 -7.18
N ASP A 99 17.87 1.53 -6.02
CA ASP A 99 16.52 2.00 -5.70
C ASP A 99 16.49 3.49 -5.41
N GLU A 100 15.54 4.16 -6.02
CA GLU A 100 15.23 5.58 -5.83
C GLU A 100 13.71 5.75 -5.75
N ASP A 101 13.26 6.66 -4.89
CA ASP A 101 11.84 6.91 -4.70
C ASP A 101 11.66 8.40 -4.34
N PHE A 102 11.08 9.16 -5.26
CA PHE A 102 10.77 10.57 -5.09
C PHE A 102 9.29 10.76 -5.29
N VAL A 103 8.59 11.15 -4.22
CA VAL A 103 7.14 11.38 -4.22
C VAL A 103 6.85 12.80 -3.79
N GLY A 104 6.04 13.48 -4.57
CA GLY A 104 5.41 14.75 -4.21
C GLY A 104 3.90 14.59 -4.31
N GLU A 105 3.18 14.83 -3.22
CA GLU A 105 1.73 14.76 -3.20
C GLU A 105 1.16 16.03 -2.57
N TYR A 106 0.08 16.53 -3.12
CA TYR A 106 -0.72 17.61 -2.58
C TYR A 106 -2.18 17.22 -2.64
N GLU A 107 -2.87 17.34 -1.52
CA GLU A 107 -4.30 17.09 -1.39
C GLU A 107 -4.98 18.33 -0.79
N ARG A 108 -6.10 18.69 -1.35
CA ARG A 108 -6.97 19.71 -0.81
C ARG A 108 -8.41 19.22 -0.83
N ASP A 109 -8.97 19.11 0.35
CA ASP A 109 -10.37 18.78 0.58
C ASP A 109 -11.22 20.06 0.59
N GLY A 110 -12.50 19.92 0.27
CA GLY A 110 -13.50 20.98 0.47
C GLY A 110 -13.35 22.23 -0.38
N VAL A 111 -12.74 22.14 -1.56
CA VAL A 111 -12.74 23.23 -2.54
C VAL A 111 -14.17 23.54 -2.99
N LEU A 112 -14.48 24.78 -3.36
CA LEU A 112 -15.82 25.24 -3.76
C LEU A 112 -16.88 24.93 -2.68
N ASP A 113 -16.72 25.52 -1.51
CA ASP A 113 -17.64 25.39 -0.36
C ASP A 113 -17.86 23.94 0.11
N GLY A 114 -16.82 23.11 0.03
CA GLY A 114 -16.85 21.73 0.51
C GLY A 114 -17.28 20.69 -0.55
N ALA A 115 -17.62 21.14 -1.74
CA ALA A 115 -18.18 20.26 -2.77
C ALA A 115 -17.13 19.44 -3.55
N MET A 116 -15.87 19.86 -3.56
CA MET A 116 -14.83 19.23 -4.40
C MET A 116 -13.54 18.95 -3.62
N ASP A 117 -12.85 17.89 -4.03
CA ASP A 117 -11.52 17.53 -3.55
C ASP A 117 -10.56 17.44 -4.74
N VAL A 118 -9.31 17.82 -4.48
CA VAL A 118 -8.24 17.76 -5.51
C VAL A 118 -7.03 17.06 -4.92
N LEU A 119 -6.51 16.06 -5.64
CA LEU A 119 -5.24 15.40 -5.32
C LEU A 119 -4.33 15.45 -6.55
N VAL A 120 -3.10 15.85 -6.32
CA VAL A 120 -2.02 15.79 -7.31
C VAL A 120 -0.88 14.98 -6.72
N ASN A 121 -0.45 13.95 -7.45
CA ASN A 121 0.70 13.16 -7.07
C ASN A 121 1.70 13.09 -8.22
N VAL A 122 2.98 13.23 -7.91
CA VAL A 122 4.09 13.08 -8.85
C VAL A 122 5.07 12.10 -8.23
N THR A 123 5.38 11.03 -8.95
CA THR A 123 6.27 9.97 -8.49
C THR A 123 7.36 9.70 -9.52
N TYR A 124 8.60 9.63 -9.06
CA TYR A 124 9.69 8.97 -9.76
C TYR A 124 10.18 7.81 -8.90
N PHE A 125 10.27 6.64 -9.51
CA PHE A 125 10.48 5.41 -8.78
C PHE A 125 11.41 4.49 -9.57
N ARG A 126 12.41 3.95 -8.88
CA ARG A 126 13.29 2.88 -9.37
C ARG A 126 13.30 1.77 -8.32
N ASP A 127 12.78 0.60 -8.66
CA ASP A 127 12.82 -0.56 -7.80
C ASP A 127 13.48 -1.72 -8.54
N SER A 128 14.44 -2.33 -7.89
CA SER A 128 15.25 -3.42 -8.43
C SER A 128 14.86 -4.80 -7.91
N ARG A 129 13.83 -4.86 -7.05
CA ARG A 129 13.48 -6.07 -6.29
C ARG A 129 12.20 -6.75 -6.76
N LEU A 130 11.58 -6.24 -7.82
CA LEU A 130 10.31 -6.73 -8.32
C LEU A 130 10.43 -8.17 -8.83
N ARG A 131 9.37 -8.94 -8.59
CA ARG A 131 9.27 -10.37 -8.96
C ARG A 131 8.21 -10.58 -10.01
N PHE A 132 8.45 -11.62 -10.83
CA PHE A 132 7.45 -12.13 -11.75
C PHE A 132 7.61 -13.64 -11.89
N PHE A 133 6.52 -14.38 -11.81
CA PHE A 133 6.48 -15.85 -11.83
C PHE A 133 5.81 -16.41 -13.10
N GLY A 134 5.44 -15.53 -14.05
CA GLY A 134 4.58 -15.84 -15.18
C GLY A 134 3.15 -15.37 -14.93
N PHE A 135 2.29 -15.56 -15.94
CA PHE A 135 0.87 -15.27 -15.82
C PHE A 135 0.08 -16.46 -15.31
N GLY A 136 -0.96 -16.20 -14.53
CA GLY A 136 -1.93 -17.16 -14.04
C GLY A 136 -1.83 -17.46 -12.56
N ASN A 137 -2.82 -18.21 -12.10
CA ASN A 137 -3.03 -18.51 -10.70
C ASN A 137 -2.13 -19.63 -10.17
N GLU A 138 -1.71 -20.56 -11.03
CA GLU A 138 -0.92 -21.76 -10.66
C GLU A 138 0.56 -21.68 -11.06
N THR A 139 1.15 -20.49 -11.01
CA THR A 139 2.56 -20.33 -11.36
C THR A 139 3.47 -20.96 -10.29
N PRO A 140 4.44 -21.85 -10.68
CA PRO A 140 5.32 -22.50 -9.71
C PRO A 140 6.38 -21.54 -9.18
N ASP A 141 6.85 -21.74 -7.94
CA ASP A 141 7.95 -20.99 -7.33
C ASP A 141 9.24 -21.04 -8.16
N SER A 142 9.49 -22.17 -8.85
CA SER A 142 10.63 -22.33 -9.74
C SER A 142 10.61 -21.40 -10.96
N GLY A 143 9.47 -20.76 -11.25
CA GLY A 143 9.30 -19.73 -12.27
C GLY A 143 9.71 -18.33 -11.82
N GLU A 144 10.19 -18.17 -10.58
CA GLU A 144 10.57 -16.87 -10.03
C GLU A 144 11.66 -16.19 -10.85
N THR A 145 11.39 -14.94 -11.22
CA THR A 145 12.33 -14.06 -11.93
C THR A 145 12.37 -12.69 -11.27
N ASN A 146 13.39 -11.92 -11.61
CA ASN A 146 13.56 -10.56 -11.08
C ASN A 146 13.72 -9.54 -12.19
N TYR A 147 13.08 -8.37 -12.03
CA TYR A 147 13.26 -7.22 -12.91
C TYR A 147 13.35 -5.92 -12.09
N SER A 148 13.89 -4.87 -12.71
CA SER A 148 13.79 -3.51 -12.21
C SER A 148 12.79 -2.73 -13.04
N GLN A 149 12.07 -1.84 -12.40
CA GLN A 149 11.18 -0.89 -13.03
C GLN A 149 11.65 0.53 -12.75
N TYR A 150 11.81 1.34 -13.81
CA TYR A 150 12.01 2.78 -13.70
C TYR A 150 10.73 3.44 -14.17
N LYS A 151 10.06 4.15 -13.27
CA LYS A 151 8.76 4.73 -13.53
C LYS A 151 8.74 6.22 -13.17
N PHE A 152 8.29 7.04 -14.09
CA PHE A 152 7.80 8.37 -13.82
C PHE A 152 6.28 8.37 -13.95
N ALA A 153 5.58 8.88 -12.95
CA ALA A 153 4.13 8.89 -12.93
C ALA A 153 3.59 10.22 -12.40
N THR A 154 2.44 10.63 -12.93
CA THR A 154 1.63 11.70 -12.37
C THR A 154 0.20 11.23 -12.25
N LEU A 155 -0.47 11.64 -11.18
CA LEU A 155 -1.90 11.42 -10.96
C LEU A 155 -2.54 12.77 -10.60
N LEU A 156 -3.56 13.15 -11.37
CA LEU A 156 -4.49 14.20 -11.00
C LEU A 156 -5.83 13.56 -10.72
N ARG A 157 -6.41 13.82 -9.56
CA ARG A 157 -7.75 13.38 -9.20
C ARG A 157 -8.59 14.56 -8.75
N VAL A 158 -9.81 14.63 -9.23
CA VAL A 158 -10.80 15.63 -8.85
C VAL A 158 -12.06 14.88 -8.41
N GLY A 159 -12.39 14.97 -7.14
CA GLY A 159 -13.61 14.43 -6.54
C GLY A 159 -14.70 15.49 -6.45
N TYR A 160 -15.94 15.09 -6.65
CA TYR A 160 -17.13 15.90 -6.44
C TYR A 160 -18.10 15.16 -5.52
N ARG A 161 -18.56 15.83 -4.47
CA ARG A 161 -19.50 15.29 -3.49
C ARG A 161 -20.87 15.97 -3.63
N PRO A 162 -21.76 15.43 -4.49
CA PRO A 162 -23.10 15.99 -4.67
C PRO A 162 -23.99 15.90 -3.46
N ILE A 163 -23.79 14.88 -2.63
CA ILE A 163 -24.51 14.61 -1.38
C ILE A 163 -23.54 13.96 -0.39
N GLU A 164 -23.92 13.97 0.89
CA GLU A 164 -23.15 13.34 1.98
C GLU A 164 -22.84 11.87 1.66
N ASN A 165 -21.61 11.42 1.95
CA ASN A 165 -21.09 10.08 1.75
C ASN A 165 -20.97 9.61 0.27
N PHE A 166 -21.43 10.38 -0.71
CA PHE A 166 -21.26 10.04 -2.11
C PHE A 166 -20.21 10.89 -2.81
N GLU A 167 -19.36 10.25 -3.55
CA GLU A 167 -18.33 10.90 -4.36
C GLU A 167 -18.36 10.39 -5.81
N LEU A 168 -18.27 11.33 -6.74
CA LEU A 168 -17.94 11.10 -8.14
C LEU A 168 -16.56 11.69 -8.39
N ALA A 169 -15.57 10.87 -8.72
CA ALA A 169 -14.24 11.35 -9.00
C ALA A 169 -13.82 11.06 -10.44
N TRP A 170 -13.15 12.03 -11.04
CA TRP A 170 -12.39 11.84 -12.26
C TRP A 170 -10.90 11.84 -11.94
N GLN A 171 -10.12 11.04 -12.68
CA GLN A 171 -8.67 11.00 -12.54
C GLN A 171 -7.99 10.88 -13.90
N GLU A 172 -6.79 11.47 -14.00
CA GLU A 172 -5.84 11.26 -15.08
C GLU A 172 -4.55 10.69 -14.52
N ARG A 173 -4.13 9.56 -15.07
CA ARG A 173 -2.89 8.86 -14.73
C ARG A 173 -1.96 8.87 -15.93
N LEU A 174 -0.82 9.53 -15.81
CA LEU A 174 0.23 9.53 -16.82
C LEU A 174 1.43 8.78 -16.27
N GLU A 175 1.89 7.75 -16.97
CA GLU A 175 3.05 6.97 -16.58
C GLU A 175 3.97 6.70 -17.78
N THR A 176 5.27 6.74 -17.53
CA THR A 176 6.30 6.20 -18.44
C THR A 176 7.12 5.20 -17.65
N VAL A 177 7.20 4.00 -18.17
CA VAL A 177 7.88 2.86 -17.53
C VAL A 177 8.93 2.31 -18.46
N THR A 178 10.09 1.96 -17.92
CA THR A 178 11.11 1.12 -18.58
C THR A 178 11.47 -0.04 -17.68
N VAL A 179 11.72 -1.21 -18.29
CA VAL A 179 12.04 -2.45 -17.59
C VAL A 179 13.50 -2.82 -17.85
N HIS A 180 14.21 -3.17 -16.78
CA HIS A 180 15.61 -3.56 -16.83
C HIS A 180 15.86 -4.81 -15.99
N ARG A 181 17.08 -5.34 -16.04
CA ARG A 181 17.48 -6.42 -15.16
C ARG A 181 17.38 -5.99 -13.70
N GLY A 182 16.85 -6.87 -12.85
CA GLY A 182 16.71 -6.62 -11.43
C GLY A 182 18.02 -6.68 -10.65
N GLY A 183 17.95 -6.24 -9.39
CA GLY A 183 19.08 -6.19 -8.46
C GLY A 183 19.31 -7.47 -7.66
N VAL A 184 18.41 -8.45 -7.75
CA VAL A 184 18.54 -9.74 -7.06
C VAL A 184 19.33 -10.69 -7.94
N THR A 185 20.61 -10.83 -7.62
CA THR A 185 21.60 -11.50 -8.49
C THR A 185 21.40 -13.01 -8.62
N ASP A 186 20.73 -13.62 -7.64
CA ASP A 186 20.51 -15.08 -7.60
C ASP A 186 19.30 -15.50 -8.45
N LEU A 187 18.54 -14.55 -9.01
CA LEU A 187 17.39 -14.79 -9.84
C LEU A 187 17.66 -14.43 -11.32
N PRO A 188 17.08 -15.18 -12.26
CA PRO A 188 17.17 -14.82 -13.67
C PRO A 188 16.38 -13.56 -13.98
N PHE A 189 16.77 -12.86 -15.04
CA PHE A 189 16.01 -11.71 -15.55
C PHE A 189 14.70 -12.16 -16.20
N THR A 190 13.59 -11.47 -15.87
CA THR A 190 12.25 -11.77 -16.40
C THR A 190 12.23 -11.86 -17.93
N GLY A 191 12.85 -10.91 -18.64
CA GLY A 191 12.90 -10.93 -20.10
C GLY A 191 13.73 -12.08 -20.71
N THR A 192 14.53 -12.79 -19.91
CA THR A 192 15.25 -13.98 -20.37
C THR A 192 14.37 -15.24 -20.28
N VAL A 193 13.58 -15.36 -19.21
CA VAL A 193 12.72 -16.53 -18.96
C VAL A 193 11.39 -16.39 -19.70
N TYR A 194 10.84 -15.19 -19.72
CA TYR A 194 9.53 -14.85 -20.31
C TYR A 194 9.68 -13.80 -21.43
N PRO A 195 10.37 -14.10 -22.55
CA PRO A 195 10.75 -13.11 -23.57
C PRO A 195 9.55 -12.47 -24.32
N ASN A 196 8.40 -13.11 -24.30
CA ASN A 196 7.19 -12.63 -24.98
C ASN A 196 6.23 -11.89 -24.05
N THR A 197 6.64 -11.55 -22.82
CA THR A 197 5.81 -10.84 -21.85
C THR A 197 5.58 -9.40 -22.33
N PRO A 198 4.33 -8.92 -22.47
CA PRO A 198 4.05 -7.56 -22.91
C PRO A 198 4.58 -6.53 -21.90
N GLY A 199 5.19 -5.46 -22.40
CA GLY A 199 5.74 -4.37 -21.59
C GLY A 199 7.21 -4.55 -21.19
N LEU A 200 7.91 -5.57 -21.61
CA LEU A 200 9.36 -5.73 -21.36
C LEU A 200 10.21 -4.58 -21.94
N ASP A 201 9.78 -4.00 -23.04
CA ASP A 201 10.44 -2.84 -23.66
C ASP A 201 10.00 -1.50 -23.02
N GLY A 202 9.16 -1.58 -21.98
CA GLY A 202 8.53 -0.42 -21.35
C GLY A 202 7.22 -0.01 -22.02
N ALA A 203 6.57 1.00 -21.46
CA ALA A 203 5.32 1.56 -21.98
C ALA A 203 5.08 2.98 -21.48
N THR A 204 4.29 3.73 -22.25
CA THR A 204 3.63 4.95 -21.84
C THR A 204 2.15 4.67 -21.63
N ILE A 205 1.59 5.14 -20.53
CA ILE A 205 0.21 4.95 -20.11
C ILE A 205 -0.41 6.31 -19.85
N ASN A 206 -1.50 6.63 -20.51
CA ASN A 206 -2.37 7.76 -20.23
C ASN A 206 -3.77 7.22 -19.96
N GLY A 207 -4.10 7.07 -18.68
CA GLY A 207 -5.37 6.52 -18.23
C GLY A 207 -6.32 7.62 -17.77
N GLN A 208 -7.56 7.56 -18.28
CA GLN A 208 -8.66 8.43 -17.87
C GLN A 208 -9.65 7.61 -17.06
N GLY A 209 -9.76 7.90 -15.76
CA GLY A 209 -10.58 7.13 -14.84
C GLY A 209 -11.78 7.90 -14.30
N VAL A 210 -12.85 7.16 -14.02
CA VAL A 210 -14.00 7.64 -13.24
C VAL A 210 -14.28 6.65 -12.11
N THR A 211 -14.51 7.18 -10.92
CA THR A 211 -14.88 6.41 -9.73
C THR A 211 -16.17 6.97 -9.15
N ILE A 212 -17.08 6.08 -8.77
CA ILE A 212 -18.25 6.40 -7.97
C ILE A 212 -18.06 5.68 -6.64
N ALA A 213 -18.14 6.41 -5.53
CA ALA A 213 -17.94 5.85 -4.20
C ALA A 213 -19.05 6.28 -3.23
N TYR A 214 -19.38 5.39 -2.31
CA TYR A 214 -20.13 5.64 -1.08
C TYR A 214 -19.23 5.32 0.10
N ASP A 215 -19.00 6.28 1.02
CA ASP A 215 -18.13 6.14 2.19
C ASP A 215 -18.77 6.76 3.42
N ASP A 216 -19.31 5.92 4.32
CA ASP A 216 -19.88 6.32 5.61
C ASP A 216 -19.04 5.84 6.80
N ARG A 217 -17.76 5.55 6.57
CA ARG A 217 -16.83 5.14 7.62
C ARG A 217 -16.60 6.28 8.63
N ASP A 218 -16.49 5.92 9.90
CA ASP A 218 -16.18 6.86 11.00
C ASP A 218 -14.77 7.48 10.90
N SER A 219 -13.85 6.80 10.23
CA SER A 219 -12.48 7.26 9.98
C SER A 219 -11.93 6.62 8.72
N LYS A 220 -11.18 7.39 7.92
CA LYS A 220 -10.47 6.85 6.74
C LYS A 220 -9.26 6.01 7.13
N THR A 221 -8.64 6.26 8.29
CA THR A 221 -7.39 5.60 8.74
C THR A 221 -7.66 4.51 9.77
N ILE A 222 -8.32 4.81 10.88
CA ILE A 222 -8.60 3.86 11.96
C ILE A 222 -10.11 3.65 12.05
N THR A 223 -10.64 2.86 11.11
CA THR A 223 -12.08 2.63 10.96
C THR A 223 -12.58 1.62 11.99
N ASN A 224 -13.65 1.97 12.72
CA ASN A 224 -14.34 1.06 13.65
C ASN A 224 -15.74 0.68 13.16
N HIS A 225 -16.41 1.52 12.40
CA HIS A 225 -17.73 1.23 11.82
C HIS A 225 -17.94 1.94 10.50
N GLY A 226 -18.92 1.46 9.73
CA GLY A 226 -19.31 1.99 8.43
C GLY A 226 -18.79 1.17 7.27
N SER A 227 -18.99 1.67 6.08
CA SER A 227 -18.70 0.96 4.82
C SER A 227 -18.07 1.89 3.81
N LEU A 228 -17.26 1.34 2.94
CA LEU A 228 -16.83 1.94 1.69
C LEU A 228 -17.25 1.00 0.55
N GLY A 229 -17.99 1.51 -0.42
CA GLY A 229 -18.25 0.84 -1.69
C GLY A 229 -17.80 1.74 -2.83
N ALA A 230 -16.92 1.26 -3.70
CA ALA A 230 -16.42 2.03 -4.83
C ALA A 230 -16.44 1.20 -6.11
N ALA A 231 -16.96 1.78 -7.19
CA ALA A 231 -16.85 1.22 -8.53
C ALA A 231 -16.02 2.16 -9.41
N HIS A 232 -15.11 1.61 -10.19
CA HIS A 232 -14.23 2.40 -11.05
C HIS A 232 -14.16 1.86 -12.47
N VAL A 233 -13.88 2.76 -13.41
CA VAL A 233 -13.49 2.43 -14.77
C VAL A 233 -12.36 3.36 -15.21
N GLU A 234 -11.33 2.80 -15.82
CA GLU A 234 -10.22 3.53 -16.43
C GLU A 234 -10.07 3.10 -17.89
N VAL A 235 -10.06 4.06 -18.79
CA VAL A 235 -9.79 3.86 -20.22
C VAL A 235 -8.39 4.35 -20.52
N VAL A 236 -7.59 3.50 -21.14
CA VAL A 236 -6.21 3.79 -21.57
C VAL A 236 -6.18 3.73 -23.10
N PRO A 237 -6.31 4.85 -23.81
CA PRO A 237 -6.40 4.86 -25.27
C PRO A 237 -5.06 5.25 -25.93
N LYS A 238 -4.67 4.60 -27.02
CA LYS A 238 -3.57 5.05 -27.89
C LYS A 238 -3.74 6.49 -28.40
N ALA A 239 -4.97 6.93 -28.59
CA ALA A 239 -5.28 8.28 -29.08
C ALA A 239 -4.77 9.41 -28.14
N LEU A 240 -4.56 9.11 -26.87
CA LEU A 240 -3.98 10.04 -25.88
C LEU A 240 -2.47 9.78 -25.62
N GLY A 241 -1.80 9.02 -26.48
CA GLY A 241 -0.35 8.77 -26.40
C GLY A 241 0.04 7.52 -25.60
N SER A 242 -0.91 6.69 -25.21
CA SER A 242 -0.59 5.38 -24.59
C SER A 242 0.00 4.41 -25.61
N SER A 243 0.86 3.52 -25.16
CA SER A 243 1.45 2.46 -25.98
C SER A 243 0.39 1.48 -26.50
N GLU A 244 -0.61 1.17 -25.66
CA GLU A 244 -1.67 0.21 -25.97
C GLU A 244 -3.06 0.77 -25.61
N THR A 245 -4.13 0.12 -26.13
CA THR A 245 -5.52 0.48 -25.79
C THR A 245 -6.16 -0.64 -24.99
N TYR A 246 -6.63 -0.31 -23.79
CA TYR A 246 -7.35 -1.22 -22.90
C TYR A 246 -8.25 -0.47 -21.92
N VAL A 247 -9.09 -1.22 -21.20
CA VAL A 247 -9.99 -0.69 -20.16
C VAL A 247 -9.82 -1.55 -18.92
N LYS A 248 -9.65 -0.90 -17.77
CA LYS A 248 -9.74 -1.50 -16.45
C LYS A 248 -11.06 -1.08 -15.82
N TYR A 249 -11.70 -2.00 -15.11
CA TYR A 249 -12.89 -1.68 -14.32
C TYR A 249 -13.01 -2.64 -13.15
N GLY A 250 -13.58 -2.17 -12.05
CA GLY A 250 -13.67 -3.02 -10.89
C GLY A 250 -14.53 -2.42 -9.80
N PHE A 251 -14.58 -3.16 -8.72
CA PHE A 251 -15.34 -2.84 -7.52
C PHE A 251 -14.52 -3.14 -6.28
N GLU A 252 -14.56 -2.22 -5.31
CA GLU A 252 -13.99 -2.39 -3.97
C GLU A 252 -15.09 -2.24 -2.93
N PHE A 253 -15.07 -3.11 -1.93
CA PHE A 253 -15.99 -3.05 -0.80
C PHE A 253 -15.23 -3.28 0.51
N ARG A 254 -15.45 -2.37 1.47
CA ARG A 254 -14.99 -2.51 2.86
C ARG A 254 -16.19 -2.34 3.79
N HIS A 255 -16.22 -3.14 4.84
CA HIS A 255 -17.28 -3.05 5.85
C HIS A 255 -16.74 -3.34 7.24
N PHE A 256 -17.12 -2.51 8.20
CA PHE A 256 -16.63 -2.57 9.57
C PHE A 256 -17.82 -2.65 10.52
N VAL A 257 -17.90 -3.75 11.27
CA VAL A 257 -18.99 -4.02 12.21
C VAL A 257 -18.44 -4.01 13.63
N PRO A 258 -18.79 -3.03 14.48
CA PRO A 258 -18.44 -3.06 15.88
C PRO A 258 -19.28 -4.14 16.58
N LEU A 259 -18.69 -5.29 16.87
CA LEU A 259 -19.36 -6.36 17.62
C LEU A 259 -19.44 -6.03 19.10
N HIS A 260 -18.48 -5.28 19.61
CA HIS A 260 -18.36 -4.82 21.00
C HIS A 260 -17.39 -3.63 21.04
N GLU A 261 -17.32 -2.91 22.16
CA GLU A 261 -16.36 -1.78 22.34
C GLU A 261 -14.89 -2.13 22.04
N ARG A 262 -14.51 -3.41 22.11
CA ARG A 262 -13.16 -3.91 21.87
C ARG A 262 -13.01 -4.77 20.63
N PHE A 263 -14.10 -5.08 19.94
CA PHE A 263 -14.10 -6.01 18.82
C PHE A 263 -14.72 -5.37 17.60
N VAL A 264 -13.97 -5.29 16.52
CA VAL A 264 -14.45 -4.87 15.20
C VAL A 264 -14.21 -6.00 14.21
N LEU A 265 -15.27 -6.47 13.56
CA LEU A 265 -15.16 -7.35 12.41
C LEU A 265 -14.97 -6.48 11.17
N ALA A 266 -13.83 -6.63 10.51
CA ALA A 266 -13.48 -5.90 9.30
C ALA A 266 -13.51 -6.85 8.10
N PHE A 267 -14.10 -6.37 7.02
CA PHE A 267 -14.23 -7.08 5.75
C PHE A 267 -13.72 -6.19 4.62
N HIS A 268 -12.92 -6.75 3.70
CA HIS A 268 -12.45 -6.08 2.49
C HIS A 268 -12.52 -7.04 1.31
N SER A 269 -13.01 -6.58 0.18
CA SER A 269 -13.08 -7.36 -1.05
C SER A 269 -12.84 -6.48 -2.26
N VAL A 270 -12.12 -7.01 -3.25
CA VAL A 270 -11.81 -6.34 -4.53
C VAL A 270 -12.04 -7.31 -5.67
N LEU A 271 -12.63 -6.80 -6.74
CA LEU A 271 -12.82 -7.51 -8.00
C LEU A 271 -12.45 -6.57 -9.15
N ASP A 272 -11.42 -6.91 -9.90
CA ASP A 272 -10.93 -6.12 -11.02
C ASP A 272 -10.92 -6.93 -12.31
N TYR A 273 -11.27 -6.25 -13.39
CA TYR A 273 -11.29 -6.78 -14.75
C TYR A 273 -10.48 -5.92 -15.70
N LEU A 274 -9.85 -6.58 -16.67
CA LEU A 274 -9.05 -5.96 -17.72
C LEU A 274 -9.54 -6.41 -19.10
N THR A 275 -9.54 -5.49 -20.08
CA THR A 275 -9.73 -5.83 -21.50
C THR A 275 -8.38 -5.94 -22.21
N ASN A 276 -8.32 -6.78 -23.26
CA ASN A 276 -7.13 -6.95 -24.12
C ASN A 276 -5.84 -7.30 -23.34
N PRO A 277 -5.85 -8.31 -22.43
CA PRO A 277 -4.71 -8.59 -21.55
C PRO A 277 -3.42 -8.89 -22.30
N ASP A 278 -3.49 -9.46 -23.51
CA ASP A 278 -2.32 -9.88 -24.29
C ASP A 278 -1.40 -8.71 -24.71
N VAL A 279 -1.90 -7.46 -24.70
CA VAL A 279 -1.11 -6.27 -25.04
C VAL A 279 -0.79 -5.39 -23.84
N VAL A 280 -1.42 -5.63 -22.71
CA VAL A 280 -1.25 -4.81 -21.52
C VAL A 280 0.06 -5.14 -20.83
N PRO A 281 0.92 -4.15 -20.52
CA PRO A 281 2.15 -4.40 -19.78
C PRO A 281 1.91 -5.23 -18.52
N PHE A 282 2.73 -6.27 -18.31
CA PHE A 282 2.54 -7.22 -17.20
C PHE A 282 2.51 -6.56 -15.81
N TYR A 283 3.24 -5.46 -15.66
CA TYR A 283 3.25 -4.66 -14.43
C TYR A 283 2.04 -3.73 -14.27
N ASP A 284 1.17 -3.63 -15.27
CA ASP A 284 -0.10 -2.91 -15.22
C ASP A 284 -1.31 -3.85 -15.24
N GLN A 285 -1.09 -5.18 -15.25
CA GLN A 285 -2.13 -6.19 -15.05
C GLN A 285 -2.48 -6.37 -13.58
N SER A 286 -3.53 -7.11 -13.31
CA SER A 286 -3.97 -7.40 -11.95
C SER A 286 -3.00 -8.33 -11.24
N SER A 287 -2.72 -8.07 -9.96
CA SER A 287 -1.86 -8.94 -9.14
C SER A 287 -2.42 -9.13 -7.74
N ILE A 288 -2.12 -10.28 -7.14
CA ILE A 288 -2.36 -10.58 -5.74
C ILE A 288 -1.10 -11.16 -5.09
N GLY A 289 -1.03 -11.09 -3.78
CA GLY A 289 0.13 -11.33 -2.93
C GLY A 289 0.54 -10.03 -2.24
N GLY A 290 1.25 -10.13 -1.13
CA GLY A 290 1.64 -8.99 -0.33
C GLY A 290 0.62 -8.56 0.70
N VAL A 291 0.97 -7.51 1.44
CA VAL A 291 0.25 -7.06 2.63
C VAL A 291 -1.18 -6.58 2.35
N LYS A 292 -1.48 -6.13 1.14
CA LYS A 292 -2.78 -5.56 0.76
C LYS A 292 -3.77 -6.56 0.17
N SER A 293 -3.39 -7.83 0.02
CA SER A 293 -4.27 -8.85 -0.55
C SER A 293 -4.10 -10.21 0.14
N LEU A 294 -3.07 -10.99 -0.21
CA LEU A 294 -2.80 -12.31 0.36
C LEU A 294 -1.53 -12.29 1.19
N ARG A 295 -1.65 -12.11 2.49
CA ARG A 295 -0.53 -11.92 3.44
C ARG A 295 0.27 -13.19 3.76
N GLY A 296 0.10 -14.25 2.99
CA GLY A 296 0.92 -15.47 3.03
C GLY A 296 1.88 -15.59 1.84
N PHE A 297 1.87 -14.59 0.93
CA PHE A 297 2.64 -14.60 -0.31
C PHE A 297 3.39 -13.29 -0.48
N GLY A 298 4.52 -13.30 -1.21
CA GLY A 298 5.23 -12.09 -1.60
C GLY A 298 4.40 -11.19 -2.51
N GLU A 299 4.72 -9.90 -2.56
CA GLU A 299 4.01 -8.94 -3.42
C GLU A 299 4.14 -9.33 -4.90
N GLY A 300 3.00 -9.33 -5.62
CA GLY A 300 2.95 -9.69 -7.02
C GLY A 300 3.19 -11.18 -7.30
N ARG A 301 2.94 -12.08 -6.34
CA ARG A 301 3.16 -13.53 -6.49
C ARG A 301 2.34 -14.12 -7.63
N PHE A 302 1.12 -13.68 -7.80
CA PHE A 302 0.23 -14.10 -8.89
C PHE A 302 -0.19 -12.88 -9.71
N VAL A 303 -0.06 -12.97 -11.04
CA VAL A 303 -0.36 -11.90 -11.99
C VAL A 303 -1.20 -12.46 -13.13
N ASP A 304 -2.32 -11.81 -13.46
CA ASP A 304 -3.10 -12.09 -14.68
C ASP A 304 -4.01 -10.88 -15.01
N ALA A 305 -4.85 -11.03 -16.03
CA ALA A 305 -5.76 -10.01 -16.50
C ALA A 305 -6.68 -9.48 -15.41
N ASN A 306 -7.31 -10.38 -14.66
CA ASN A 306 -8.34 -10.07 -13.67
C ASN A 306 -7.92 -10.59 -12.30
N ARG A 307 -8.52 -10.04 -11.23
CA ARG A 307 -8.31 -10.53 -9.87
C ARG A 307 -9.57 -10.44 -9.04
N PHE A 308 -9.66 -11.37 -8.12
CA PHE A 308 -10.56 -11.29 -6.96
C PHE A 308 -9.75 -11.56 -5.70
N PHE A 309 -10.00 -10.80 -4.65
CA PHE A 309 -9.58 -11.19 -3.31
C PHE A 309 -10.53 -10.66 -2.25
N SER A 310 -10.55 -11.32 -1.11
CA SER A 310 -11.32 -10.94 0.05
C SER A 310 -10.54 -11.24 1.33
N THR A 311 -10.66 -10.34 2.30
CA THR A 311 -10.07 -10.44 3.63
C THR A 311 -11.14 -10.30 4.69
N VAL A 312 -11.09 -11.16 5.70
CA VAL A 312 -11.88 -11.04 6.94
C VAL A 312 -10.92 -10.97 8.12
N GLU A 313 -11.08 -9.94 8.95
CA GLU A 313 -10.19 -9.67 10.08
C GLU A 313 -11.01 -9.35 11.34
N LEU A 314 -10.72 -10.02 12.45
CA LEU A 314 -11.32 -9.69 13.75
C LEU A 314 -10.34 -8.83 14.56
N ARG A 315 -10.53 -7.52 14.51
CA ARG A 315 -9.72 -6.55 15.25
C ARG A 315 -10.12 -6.53 16.71
N THR A 316 -9.16 -6.78 17.59
CA THR A 316 -9.38 -6.88 19.03
C THR A 316 -8.46 -5.93 19.77
N MET A 317 -9.01 -4.90 20.38
CA MET A 317 -8.25 -3.99 21.25
C MET A 317 -7.86 -4.72 22.54
N ALA A 318 -6.62 -5.21 22.59
CA ALA A 318 -6.09 -5.98 23.71
C ALA A 318 -5.68 -5.09 24.89
N LEU A 319 -5.10 -3.92 24.61
CA LEU A 319 -4.57 -3.02 25.64
C LEU A 319 -4.72 -1.56 25.18
N ARG A 320 -5.13 -0.68 26.11
CA ARG A 320 -5.07 0.78 25.97
C ARG A 320 -4.30 1.37 27.13
N ARG A 321 -3.29 2.18 26.84
CA ARG A 321 -2.47 2.88 27.85
C ARG A 321 -2.17 4.30 27.38
N GLN A 322 -1.97 5.17 28.34
CA GLN A 322 -1.43 6.51 28.08
C GLN A 322 0.09 6.44 28.24
N LEU A 323 0.81 6.70 27.16
CA LEU A 323 2.28 6.75 27.11
C LEU A 323 2.68 8.11 26.55
N PHE A 324 3.54 8.86 27.26
CA PHE A 324 4.04 10.18 26.83
C PHE A 324 2.93 11.16 26.43
N ASP A 325 1.86 11.24 27.25
CA ASP A 325 0.67 12.06 27.00
C ASP A 325 -0.15 11.70 25.74
N VAL A 326 0.16 10.57 25.13
CA VAL A 326 -0.56 10.04 23.96
C VAL A 326 -1.25 8.73 24.31
N THR A 327 -2.51 8.58 23.89
CA THR A 327 -3.23 7.32 24.02
C THR A 327 -2.69 6.31 23.00
N THR A 328 -2.06 5.25 23.50
CA THR A 328 -1.55 4.14 22.69
C THR A 328 -2.43 2.91 22.90
N GLU A 329 -2.78 2.25 21.82
CA GLU A 329 -3.55 1.01 21.81
C GLU A 329 -2.73 -0.12 21.20
N LEU A 330 -2.89 -1.32 21.75
CA LEU A 330 -2.42 -2.55 21.12
C LEU A 330 -3.62 -3.35 20.64
N GLU A 331 -3.64 -3.67 19.36
CA GLU A 331 -4.65 -4.48 18.72
C GLU A 331 -4.07 -5.81 18.28
N VAL A 332 -4.84 -6.88 18.41
CA VAL A 332 -4.56 -8.21 17.88
C VAL A 332 -5.66 -8.56 16.89
N ALA A 333 -5.28 -9.00 15.70
CA ALA A 333 -6.19 -9.17 14.59
C ALA A 333 -5.94 -10.51 13.87
N PRO A 334 -6.56 -11.63 14.29
CA PRO A 334 -6.61 -12.82 13.47
C PRO A 334 -7.35 -12.53 12.16
N PHE A 335 -6.84 -13.11 11.05
CA PHE A 335 -7.40 -12.87 9.73
C PHE A 335 -7.39 -14.12 8.84
N VAL A 336 -8.24 -14.08 7.84
CA VAL A 336 -8.25 -15.00 6.70
C VAL A 336 -8.30 -14.17 5.42
N ASP A 337 -7.37 -14.43 4.51
CA ASP A 337 -7.37 -13.87 3.16
C ASP A 337 -7.66 -14.99 2.17
N ALA A 338 -8.41 -14.67 1.11
CA ALA A 338 -8.68 -15.57 -0.01
C ALA A 338 -8.67 -14.80 -1.31
N GLY A 339 -8.09 -15.36 -2.37
CA GLY A 339 -8.05 -14.66 -3.66
C GLY A 339 -7.45 -15.48 -4.77
N GLU A 340 -7.70 -15.04 -5.99
CA GLU A 340 -7.15 -15.61 -7.22
C GLU A 340 -6.95 -14.55 -8.30
N VAL A 341 -6.11 -14.84 -9.27
CA VAL A 341 -6.05 -14.15 -10.55
C VAL A 341 -6.59 -15.06 -11.65
N PHE A 342 -7.20 -14.49 -12.67
CA PHE A 342 -7.79 -15.28 -13.76
C PHE A 342 -7.76 -14.52 -15.08
N HIS A 343 -7.60 -15.28 -16.19
CA HIS A 343 -7.47 -14.69 -17.51
C HIS A 343 -8.82 -14.35 -18.15
N SER A 344 -9.77 -15.27 -18.09
CA SER A 344 -11.06 -15.14 -18.77
C SER A 344 -12.11 -14.46 -17.90
N LYS A 345 -12.83 -13.50 -18.47
CA LYS A 345 -13.99 -12.87 -17.82
C LYS A 345 -15.18 -13.82 -17.60
N SER A 346 -15.19 -14.97 -18.26
CA SER A 346 -16.22 -16.01 -18.06
C SER A 346 -15.87 -16.97 -16.91
N THR A 347 -14.67 -16.88 -16.35
CA THR A 347 -14.27 -17.63 -15.15
C THR A 347 -15.03 -17.11 -13.95
N VAL A 348 -15.56 -18.00 -13.14
CA VAL A 348 -16.15 -17.63 -11.85
C VAL A 348 -15.00 -17.31 -10.89
N PRO A 349 -14.91 -16.10 -10.32
CA PRO A 349 -13.74 -15.66 -9.56
C PRO A 349 -13.68 -16.25 -8.15
N VAL A 350 -13.95 -17.54 -8.00
CA VAL A 350 -13.90 -18.30 -6.73
C VAL A 350 -13.58 -19.80 -6.95
N ASP A 351 -13.14 -20.16 -8.15
CA ASP A 351 -12.93 -21.57 -8.49
C ASP A 351 -11.57 -22.10 -8.00
N GLU A 352 -10.53 -21.26 -7.95
CA GLU A 352 -9.15 -21.64 -7.65
C GLU A 352 -8.51 -20.73 -6.59
N LEU A 353 -9.24 -20.48 -5.51
CA LEU A 353 -8.80 -19.55 -4.46
C LEU A 353 -7.54 -20.04 -3.72
N HIS A 354 -6.54 -19.18 -3.62
CA HIS A 354 -5.49 -19.29 -2.62
C HIS A 354 -5.99 -18.79 -1.28
N PHE A 355 -5.71 -19.53 -0.21
CA PHE A 355 -6.10 -19.18 1.16
C PHE A 355 -4.88 -18.87 2.02
N VAL A 356 -5.02 -17.86 2.87
CA VAL A 356 -4.05 -17.50 3.91
C VAL A 356 -4.78 -17.38 5.23
N GLY A 357 -4.25 -18.02 6.27
CA GLY A 357 -4.65 -17.79 7.65
C GLY A 357 -3.52 -17.08 8.40
N GLY A 358 -3.84 -16.12 9.26
CA GLY A 358 -2.80 -15.37 9.94
C GLY A 358 -3.26 -14.61 11.17
N ILE A 359 -2.31 -13.88 11.75
CA ILE A 359 -2.53 -13.02 12.90
C ILE A 359 -1.73 -11.73 12.73
N GLY A 360 -2.40 -10.60 12.96
CA GLY A 360 -1.80 -9.28 12.97
C GLY A 360 -1.70 -8.70 14.38
N PHE A 361 -0.67 -7.90 14.57
CA PHE A 361 -0.46 -7.07 15.76
C PHE A 361 -0.35 -5.62 15.30
N ARG A 362 -1.13 -4.73 15.92
CA ARG A 362 -1.18 -3.31 15.58
C ARG A 362 -0.84 -2.46 16.79
N GLY A 363 0.09 -1.52 16.62
CA GLY A 363 0.32 -0.44 17.57
C GLY A 363 -0.36 0.83 17.06
N LEU A 364 -1.38 1.32 17.76
CA LEU A 364 -2.18 2.46 17.33
C LEU A 364 -1.86 3.68 18.19
N VAL A 365 -1.66 4.82 17.54
CA VAL A 365 -1.64 6.15 18.16
C VAL A 365 -2.67 7.01 17.45
N ARG A 366 -3.82 7.19 18.10
CA ARG A 366 -4.93 7.93 17.49
C ARG A 366 -4.61 9.41 17.30
N PRO A 367 -5.08 10.04 16.22
CA PRO A 367 -6.04 9.49 15.26
C PRO A 367 -5.43 8.80 14.02
N GLN A 368 -4.11 8.80 13.82
CA GLN A 368 -3.56 8.57 12.48
C GLN A 368 -2.37 7.62 12.38
N ILE A 369 -1.74 7.22 13.48
CA ILE A 369 -0.52 6.39 13.41
C ILE A 369 -0.88 4.95 13.71
N VAL A 370 -0.58 4.07 12.77
CA VAL A 370 -0.71 2.61 12.90
C VAL A 370 0.59 1.97 12.48
N GLY A 371 1.23 1.25 13.40
CA GLY A 371 2.33 0.34 13.05
C GLY A 371 1.82 -1.09 13.12
N PHE A 372 2.23 -1.96 12.20
CA PHE A 372 1.74 -3.33 12.17
C PHE A 372 2.84 -4.38 12.00
N VAL A 373 2.52 -5.59 12.47
CA VAL A 373 3.24 -6.83 12.18
C VAL A 373 2.19 -7.88 11.84
N ASP A 374 2.18 -8.38 10.61
CA ASP A 374 1.31 -9.46 10.16
C ASP A 374 2.12 -10.73 9.90
N VAL A 375 1.63 -11.85 10.41
CA VAL A 375 2.19 -13.17 10.15
C VAL A 375 1.09 -13.99 9.48
N GLY A 376 1.28 -14.29 8.19
CA GLY A 376 0.39 -15.11 7.38
C GLY A 376 1.03 -16.45 7.02
N TYR A 377 0.21 -17.44 6.74
CA TYR A 377 0.61 -18.74 6.26
C TYR A 377 -0.23 -19.13 5.05
N GLY A 378 0.42 -19.23 3.90
CA GLY A 378 -0.16 -19.68 2.63
C GLY A 378 0.50 -20.97 2.12
N SER A 379 0.25 -21.35 0.86
CA SER A 379 0.86 -22.53 0.26
C SER A 379 2.38 -22.42 0.12
N ASP A 380 2.92 -21.21 -0.08
CA ASP A 380 4.37 -20.96 -0.17
C ASP A 380 5.05 -20.94 1.22
N GLY A 381 4.27 -21.12 2.30
CA GLY A 381 4.76 -21.16 3.66
C GLY A 381 4.45 -19.89 4.47
N PRO A 382 5.22 -19.61 5.54
CA PRO A 382 5.00 -18.44 6.37
C PRO A 382 5.58 -17.18 5.74
N ALA A 383 4.79 -16.10 5.76
CA ALA A 383 5.22 -14.75 5.40
C ALA A 383 5.04 -13.79 6.57
N VAL A 384 5.95 -12.84 6.71
CA VAL A 384 5.88 -11.80 7.75
C VAL A 384 5.99 -10.45 7.07
N PHE A 385 5.03 -9.60 7.34
CA PHE A 385 5.01 -8.22 6.88
C PHE A 385 5.02 -7.26 8.05
N THR A 386 5.73 -6.17 7.90
CA THR A 386 5.73 -5.09 8.87
C THR A 386 5.65 -3.76 8.14
N GLY A 387 5.00 -2.79 8.73
CA GLY A 387 4.85 -1.49 8.09
C GLY A 387 4.11 -0.49 8.94
N LEU A 388 3.78 0.62 8.28
CA LEU A 388 2.91 1.66 8.80
C LEU A 388 1.60 1.62 8.02
N ASP A 389 0.51 2.05 8.68
CA ASP A 389 -0.85 2.03 8.17
C ASP A 389 -1.58 0.69 8.36
N TYR A 390 -2.90 0.66 8.11
CA TYR A 390 -3.64 -0.61 8.05
C TYR A 390 -3.43 -1.30 6.70
N PRO A 391 -3.49 -2.64 6.65
CA PRO A 391 -3.50 -3.38 5.38
C PRO A 391 -4.66 -3.00 4.47
N PHE A 392 -5.81 -2.57 5.05
CA PHE A 392 -6.97 -2.05 4.32
C PHE A 392 -7.85 -1.15 5.19
#